data_83b61a528f1498bb1f0012ab2fdc8fd8
#
_entry.id   83b61a528f1498bb1f0012ab2fdc8fd8
#
_cell.length_a   1.000
_cell.length_b   1.000
_cell.length_c   1.000
_cell.angle_alpha   90.00
_cell.angle_beta   90.00
_cell.angle_gamma   90.00
#
_symmetry.space_group_name_H-M   'P 1'
#
loop_
_entity.id
_entity.type
_entity.pdbx_description
1 polymer ?
#
loop_
_entity_poly.entity_id
_entity_poly.type
_entity_poly.pdbx_seq_one_letter_code
_entity_poly.pdbx_strand_id
1 'polypeptide(L)'
;DAARLAKNRNVLAALLEAVLGALFLEHGFAAIEEAVVDAFSERIEYGLTTHVDHKTELQEALARRGKQVAYAVLDAAGPAHERHFTCAAIVDGEQLGVGEGRSKKAAEQEAAKHALAHLAS
;
A
#
# COMPACT_ATOMS: atom_id res chain seq x y z
N ASP A 1 -19.08 -1.10 -12.03
CA ASP A 1 -20.15 -0.17 -12.28
C ASP A 1 -19.62 1.11 -12.91
N ALA A 2 -20.00 1.36 -14.17
CA ALA A 2 -19.53 2.50 -14.96
C ALA A 2 -19.96 3.85 -14.39
N ALA A 3 -21.19 3.94 -13.87
CA ALA A 3 -21.70 5.18 -13.27
C ALA A 3 -20.93 5.56 -12.01
N ARG A 4 -20.56 4.59 -11.20
CA ARG A 4 -19.77 4.78 -9.98
C ARG A 4 -18.35 5.23 -10.31
N LEU A 5 -17.76 4.63 -11.34
CA LEU A 5 -16.41 5.02 -11.81
C LEU A 5 -16.39 6.45 -12.37
N ALA A 6 -17.41 6.81 -13.15
CA ALA A 6 -17.54 8.16 -13.69
C ALA A 6 -17.71 9.20 -12.58
N LYS A 7 -18.53 8.90 -11.57
CA LYS A 7 -18.71 9.77 -10.41
C LYS A 7 -17.41 9.96 -9.62
N ASN A 8 -16.68 8.87 -9.40
CA ASN A 8 -15.40 8.91 -8.70
C ASN A 8 -14.37 9.75 -9.46
N ARG A 9 -14.32 9.62 -10.78
CA ARG A 9 -13.44 10.42 -11.64
C ARG A 9 -13.77 11.90 -11.56
N ASN A 10 -15.05 12.26 -11.57
CA ASN A 10 -15.50 13.64 -11.49
C ASN A 10 -15.16 14.26 -10.14
N VAL A 11 -15.36 13.53 -9.06
CA VAL A 11 -14.99 13.97 -7.70
C VAL A 11 -13.48 14.17 -7.58
N LEU A 12 -12.70 13.24 -8.11
CA LEU A 12 -11.24 13.33 -8.07
C LEU A 12 -10.75 14.53 -8.88
N ALA A 13 -11.32 14.77 -10.06
CA ALA A 13 -10.96 15.91 -10.89
C ALA A 13 -11.28 17.24 -10.19
N ALA A 14 -12.44 17.33 -9.55
CA ALA A 14 -12.84 18.53 -8.82
C ALA A 14 -11.92 18.78 -7.62
N LEU A 15 -11.55 17.74 -6.90
CA LEU A 15 -10.60 17.84 -5.78
C LEU A 15 -9.22 18.29 -6.25
N LEU A 16 -8.73 17.73 -7.36
CA LEU A 16 -7.46 18.12 -7.95
C LEU A 16 -7.47 19.59 -8.36
N GLU A 17 -8.53 20.05 -9.00
CA GLU A 17 -8.66 21.45 -9.40
C GLU A 17 -8.66 22.38 -8.21
N ALA A 18 -9.40 22.05 -7.16
CA ALA A 18 -9.46 22.85 -5.94
C ALA A 18 -8.11 22.90 -5.24
N VAL A 19 -7.43 21.76 -5.11
CA VAL A 19 -6.11 21.69 -4.47
C VAL A 19 -5.06 22.43 -5.28
N LEU A 20 -5.05 22.25 -6.60
CA LEU A 20 -4.12 22.95 -7.48
C LEU A 20 -4.32 24.45 -7.43
N GLY A 21 -5.57 24.91 -7.44
CA GLY A 21 -5.88 26.35 -7.33
C GLY A 21 -5.42 26.94 -6.02
N ALA A 22 -5.71 26.27 -4.90
CA ALA A 22 -5.34 26.74 -3.57
C ALA A 22 -3.82 26.76 -3.36
N LEU A 23 -3.14 25.69 -3.71
CA LEU A 23 -1.70 25.57 -3.51
C LEU A 23 -0.91 26.45 -4.47
N PHE A 24 -1.38 26.61 -5.70
CA PHE A 24 -0.73 27.48 -6.68
C PHE A 24 -0.67 28.92 -6.18
N LEU A 25 -1.75 29.38 -5.55
CA LEU A 25 -1.80 30.76 -5.01
C LEU A 25 -0.89 30.96 -3.80
N GLU A 26 -0.70 29.92 -2.99
CA GLU A 26 0.07 30.04 -1.74
C GLU A 26 1.54 29.64 -1.86
N HIS A 27 1.83 28.56 -2.57
CA HIS A 27 3.15 27.91 -2.50
C HIS A 27 3.88 27.77 -3.84
N GLY A 28 3.22 28.08 -4.94
CA GLY A 28 3.82 27.97 -6.24
C GLY A 28 3.74 26.56 -6.82
N PHE A 29 4.16 26.44 -8.06
CA PHE A 29 3.94 25.26 -8.89
C PHE A 29 4.75 24.03 -8.45
N ALA A 30 5.99 24.25 -8.01
CA ALA A 30 6.88 23.13 -7.65
C ALA A 30 6.37 22.30 -6.48
N ALA A 31 5.84 22.97 -5.44
CA ALA A 31 5.29 22.28 -4.28
C ALA A 31 4.05 21.45 -4.62
N ILE A 32 3.23 21.94 -5.54
CA ILE A 32 2.04 21.24 -6.02
C ILE A 32 2.44 19.99 -6.81
N GLU A 33 3.42 20.12 -7.70
CA GLU A 33 3.89 19.02 -8.52
C GLU A 33 4.38 17.86 -7.67
N GLU A 34 5.18 18.14 -6.65
CA GLU A 34 5.68 17.11 -5.75
C GLU A 34 4.56 16.38 -5.01
N ALA A 35 3.61 17.12 -4.45
CA ALA A 35 2.48 16.55 -3.72
C ALA A 35 1.61 15.68 -4.61
N VAL A 36 1.35 16.10 -5.85
CA VAL A 36 0.54 15.34 -6.80
C VAL A 36 1.25 14.07 -7.24
N VAL A 37 2.54 14.15 -7.54
CA VAL A 37 3.34 12.99 -7.95
C VAL A 37 3.36 11.94 -6.84
N ASP A 38 3.56 12.35 -5.59
CA ASP A 38 3.56 11.42 -4.45
C ASP A 38 2.21 10.71 -4.30
N ALA A 39 1.12 11.45 -4.39
CA ALA A 39 -0.23 10.89 -4.28
C ALA A 39 -0.53 9.90 -5.40
N PHE A 40 -0.15 10.22 -6.63
CA PHE A 40 -0.34 9.34 -7.78
C PHE A 40 0.54 8.09 -7.72
N SER A 41 1.77 8.22 -7.27
CA SER A 41 2.68 7.08 -7.13
C SER A 41 2.11 6.03 -6.18
N GLU A 42 1.59 6.44 -5.04
CA GLU A 42 0.93 5.53 -4.09
C GLU A 42 -0.26 4.81 -4.71
N ARG A 43 -1.09 5.54 -5.45
CA ARG A 43 -2.28 4.97 -6.08
C ARG A 43 -1.92 3.98 -7.19
N ILE A 44 -0.91 4.28 -7.97
CA ILE A 44 -0.45 3.38 -9.03
C ILE A 44 0.09 2.09 -8.43
N GLU A 45 0.91 2.18 -7.39
CA GLU A 45 1.41 1.01 -6.68
C GLU A 45 0.28 0.15 -6.14
N TYR A 46 -0.70 0.77 -5.49
CA TYR A 46 -1.87 0.07 -4.97
C TYR A 46 -2.67 -0.60 -6.10
N GLY A 47 -2.89 0.10 -7.21
CA GLY A 47 -3.60 -0.43 -8.36
C GLY A 47 -2.90 -1.62 -9.01
N LEU A 48 -1.57 -1.59 -9.07
CA LEU A 48 -0.78 -2.68 -9.65
C LEU A 48 -0.77 -3.94 -8.78
N THR A 49 -0.95 -3.79 -7.47
CA THR A 49 -0.89 -4.90 -6.53
C THR A 49 -2.25 -5.47 -6.14
N THR A 50 -3.36 -4.74 -6.40
CA THR A 50 -4.68 -5.13 -5.92
C THR A 50 -5.28 -6.38 -6.58
N HIS A 51 -4.83 -6.75 -7.78
CA HIS A 51 -5.32 -7.96 -8.44
C HIS A 51 -4.71 -9.24 -7.85
N VAL A 52 -3.67 -9.12 -7.04
CA VAL A 52 -3.06 -10.25 -6.32
C VAL A 52 -2.97 -9.86 -4.84
N ASP A 53 -3.89 -10.37 -4.03
CA ASP A 53 -3.93 -10.06 -2.61
C ASP A 53 -3.31 -11.20 -1.81
N HIS A 54 -2.03 -11.12 -1.59
CA HIS A 54 -1.27 -12.13 -0.85
C HIS A 54 -1.69 -12.21 0.62
N LYS A 55 -2.12 -11.08 1.20
CA LYS A 55 -2.58 -11.05 2.59
C LYS A 55 -3.86 -11.89 2.76
N THR A 56 -4.80 -11.73 1.84
CA THR A 56 -6.05 -12.51 1.86
C THR A 56 -5.76 -13.99 1.62
N GLU A 57 -4.91 -14.32 0.66
CA GLU A 57 -4.49 -15.67 0.38
C GLU A 57 -3.87 -16.34 1.61
N LEU A 58 -2.96 -15.63 2.27
CA LEU A 58 -2.30 -16.12 3.48
C LEU A 58 -3.30 -16.33 4.60
N GLN A 59 -4.19 -15.36 4.81
CA GLN A 59 -5.23 -15.46 5.83
C GLN A 59 -6.12 -16.67 5.62
N GLU A 60 -6.55 -16.91 4.40
CA GLU A 60 -7.39 -18.07 4.06
C GLU A 60 -6.64 -19.39 4.27
N ALA A 61 -5.38 -19.45 3.84
CA ALA A 61 -4.56 -20.65 4.01
C ALA A 61 -4.34 -20.99 5.50
N LEU A 62 -4.11 -19.96 6.31
CA LEU A 62 -3.91 -20.15 7.75
C LEU A 62 -5.22 -20.46 8.48
N ALA A 63 -6.34 -19.88 8.04
CA ALA A 63 -7.65 -20.15 8.63
C ALA A 63 -8.02 -21.64 8.51
N ARG A 64 -7.64 -22.29 7.42
CA ARG A 64 -7.83 -23.73 7.23
C ARG A 64 -7.05 -24.56 8.24
N ARG A 65 -5.99 -23.99 8.82
CA ARG A 65 -5.15 -24.63 9.83
C ARG A 65 -5.46 -24.17 11.24
N GLY A 66 -6.50 -23.34 11.40
CA GLY A 66 -6.88 -22.74 12.68
C GLY A 66 -5.89 -21.71 13.20
N LYS A 67 -5.13 -21.08 12.29
CA LYS A 67 -4.11 -20.10 12.64
C LYS A 67 -4.45 -18.71 12.14
N GLN A 68 -3.83 -17.70 12.74
CA GLN A 68 -3.99 -16.31 12.35
C GLN A 68 -2.62 -15.67 12.11
N VAL A 69 -2.58 -14.73 11.19
CA VAL A 69 -1.35 -13.97 10.89
C VAL A 69 -1.44 -12.57 11.51
N ALA A 70 -0.32 -12.12 12.06
CA ALA A 70 -0.12 -10.74 12.50
C ALA A 70 1.02 -10.14 11.71
N TYR A 71 0.97 -8.84 11.47
CA TYR A 71 2.05 -8.13 10.78
C TYR A 71 2.70 -7.13 11.72
N ALA A 72 4.01 -7.09 11.71
CA ALA A 72 4.79 -6.16 12.52
C ALA A 72 5.70 -5.33 11.62
N VAL A 73 5.77 -4.04 11.87
CA VAL A 73 6.71 -3.15 11.18
C VAL A 73 8.06 -3.29 11.88
N LEU A 74 9.04 -3.86 11.17
CA LEU A 74 10.39 -4.05 11.70
C LEU A 74 11.24 -2.80 11.54
N ASP A 75 11.03 -2.06 10.46
CA ASP A 75 11.79 -0.85 10.16
C ASP A 75 10.97 0.08 9.30
N ALA A 76 11.22 1.38 9.46
CA ALA A 76 10.63 2.42 8.63
C ALA A 76 11.71 3.48 8.45
N ALA A 77 12.31 3.54 7.26
CA ALA A 77 13.44 4.39 6.97
C ALA A 77 13.17 5.33 5.81
N GLY A 78 13.93 6.41 5.74
CA GLY A 78 13.87 7.38 4.65
C GLY A 78 12.97 8.58 4.94
N PRO A 79 13.10 9.66 4.14
CA PRO A 79 12.25 10.84 4.28
C PRO A 79 10.79 10.53 3.92
N ALA A 80 9.87 11.41 4.31
CA ALA A 80 8.43 11.19 4.17
C ALA A 80 7.99 10.83 2.74
N HIS A 81 8.65 11.36 1.72
CA HIS A 81 8.34 11.11 0.32
C HIS A 81 9.08 9.92 -0.30
N GLU A 82 10.04 9.34 0.42
CA GLU A 82 10.79 8.16 -0.01
C GLU A 82 10.89 7.13 1.12
N ARG A 83 9.84 7.04 1.92
CA ARG A 83 9.84 6.13 3.07
C ARG A 83 9.81 4.68 2.62
N HIS A 84 10.63 3.87 3.25
CA HIS A 84 10.74 2.46 2.98
C HIS A 84 10.37 1.69 4.26
N PHE A 85 9.44 0.75 4.14
CA PHE A 85 8.96 -0.05 5.26
C PHE A 85 9.41 -1.49 5.11
N THR A 86 9.78 -2.09 6.22
CA THR A 86 10.04 -3.52 6.31
C THR A 86 9.04 -4.12 7.29
N CYS A 87 8.26 -5.09 6.84
CA CYS A 87 7.25 -5.75 7.66
C CYS A 87 7.49 -7.25 7.71
N ALA A 88 7.07 -7.87 8.81
CA ALA A 88 7.12 -9.31 8.98
C ALA A 88 5.72 -9.88 9.15
N ALA A 89 5.49 -11.04 8.54
CA ALA A 89 4.29 -11.84 8.76
C ALA A 89 4.59 -12.84 9.87
N ILE A 90 3.85 -12.78 10.96
CA ILE A 90 4.09 -13.57 12.16
C ILE A 90 2.90 -14.49 12.40
N VAL A 91 3.16 -15.77 12.58
CA VAL A 91 2.16 -16.79 12.88
C VAL A 91 2.64 -17.59 14.10
N ASP A 92 1.82 -17.64 15.14
CA ASP A 92 2.14 -18.32 16.39
C ASP A 92 3.49 -17.85 17.00
N GLY A 93 3.78 -16.57 16.90
CA GLY A 93 5.03 -16.00 17.39
C GLY A 93 6.24 -16.26 16.50
N GLU A 94 6.06 -16.93 15.38
CA GLU A 94 7.12 -17.27 14.45
C GLU A 94 7.07 -16.40 13.20
N GLN A 95 8.20 -15.84 12.79
CA GLN A 95 8.30 -14.98 11.62
C GLN A 95 8.40 -15.85 10.37
N LEU A 96 7.33 -15.91 9.59
CA LEU A 96 7.26 -16.75 8.38
C LEU A 96 7.69 -16.04 7.12
N GLY A 97 7.60 -14.71 7.08
CA GLY A 97 7.98 -13.96 5.90
C GLY A 97 8.31 -12.52 6.26
N VAL A 98 9.21 -11.92 5.49
CA VAL A 98 9.59 -10.52 5.63
C VAL A 98 9.45 -9.87 4.25
N GLY A 99 8.89 -8.68 4.23
CA GLY A 99 8.72 -7.94 2.98
C GLY A 99 9.05 -6.48 3.14
N GLU A 100 9.46 -5.87 2.05
CA GLU A 100 9.80 -4.46 1.98
C GLU A 100 8.93 -3.76 0.95
N GLY A 101 8.63 -2.50 1.18
CA GLY A 101 7.86 -1.70 0.25
C GLY A 101 7.82 -0.24 0.64
N ARG A 102 7.30 0.58 -0.24
CA ARG A 102 7.21 2.03 -0.03
C ARG A 102 6.06 2.43 0.89
N SER A 103 5.16 1.51 1.17
CA SER A 103 4.08 1.70 2.11
C SER A 103 3.97 0.49 3.02
N LYS A 104 3.29 0.64 4.16
CA LYS A 104 3.03 -0.49 5.04
C LYS A 104 2.28 -1.61 4.31
N LYS A 105 1.27 -1.24 3.51
CA LYS A 105 0.50 -2.22 2.73
C LYS A 105 1.37 -2.99 1.75
N ALA A 106 2.24 -2.29 1.01
CA ALA A 106 3.14 -2.92 0.07
C ALA A 106 4.10 -3.87 0.78
N ALA A 107 4.67 -3.45 1.91
CA ALA A 107 5.57 -4.27 2.71
C ALA A 107 4.86 -5.50 3.28
N GLU A 108 3.63 -5.33 3.76
CA GLU A 108 2.83 -6.45 4.29
C GLU A 108 2.45 -7.44 3.18
N GLN A 109 2.12 -6.96 1.98
CA GLN A 109 1.84 -7.84 0.84
C GLN A 109 3.06 -8.67 0.45
N GLU A 110 4.24 -8.07 0.45
CA GLU A 110 5.48 -8.81 0.18
C GLU A 110 5.79 -9.81 1.30
N ALA A 111 5.57 -9.43 2.56
CA ALA A 111 5.74 -10.33 3.69
C ALA A 111 4.79 -11.53 3.58
N ALA A 112 3.54 -11.30 3.21
CA ALA A 112 2.55 -12.35 3.01
C ALA A 112 2.94 -13.29 1.86
N LYS A 113 3.46 -12.73 0.77
CA LYS A 113 3.96 -13.50 -0.37
C LYS A 113 5.08 -14.46 0.05
N HIS A 114 6.04 -13.97 0.82
CA HIS A 114 7.15 -14.79 1.32
C HIS A 114 6.68 -15.85 2.31
N ALA A 115 5.71 -15.51 3.16
CA ALA A 115 5.12 -16.45 4.11
C ALA A 115 4.38 -17.58 3.37
N LEU A 116 3.63 -17.25 2.31
CA LEU A 116 2.95 -18.24 1.48
C LEU A 116 3.96 -19.20 0.84
N ALA A 117 5.06 -18.67 0.32
CA ALA A 117 6.13 -19.49 -0.25
C ALA A 117 6.73 -20.42 0.80
N HIS A 118 6.90 -19.95 2.02
CA HIS A 118 7.40 -20.76 3.14
C HIS A 118 6.44 -21.89 3.50
N LEU A 119 5.13 -21.61 3.50
CA LEU A 119 4.11 -22.64 3.79
C LEU A 119 4.01 -23.67 2.68
N ALA A 120 4.32 -23.31 1.46
CA ALA A 120 4.28 -24.23 0.30
C ALA A 120 5.48 -25.15 0.20
N SER A 121 6.57 -24.83 0.90
CA SER A 121 7.81 -25.62 0.85
C SER A 121 7.86 -26.77 1.84
#